data_bef056c062b3b5908d5577997dca5ac2
#
_entry.id   bef056c062b3b5908d5577997dca5ac2
#
_cell.length_a   1.000
_cell.length_b   1.000
_cell.length_c   1.000
_cell.angle_alpha   90.00
_cell.angle_beta   90.00
_cell.angle_gamma   90.00
#
_symmetry.space_group_name_H-M   'P 1'
#
loop_
_entity.id
_entity.type
_entity.pdbx_description
1 polymer ?
#
loop_
_entity_poly.entity_id
_entity_poly.type
_entity_poly.pdbx_seq_one_letter_code
_entity_poly.pdbx_strand_id
1 'polypeptide(L)'
;EQSVINGNPEQGCIKFIDLFSGEGTFERLPEEIKNVFIKCIKKMPMDYKATIADDLSLDLYKNIKIPTCIISGEQSPDLTADISKSVAGVVPHCFFHKVKGGHMAPIEKPDNVNKIIEDFLVSSEQLVV
;
A
#
# COMPACT_ATOMS: atom_id res chain seq x y z
N GLU A 1 8.29 5.92 13.56
CA GLU A 1 9.38 5.09 14.11
C GLU A 1 9.80 5.59 15.49
N GLN A 2 10.25 6.84 15.61
CA GLN A 2 10.78 7.38 16.88
C GLN A 2 9.81 7.27 18.06
N SER A 3 8.51 7.46 17.86
CA SER A 3 7.51 7.33 18.92
C SER A 3 7.45 5.92 19.49
N VAL A 4 7.59 4.90 18.64
CA VAL A 4 7.58 3.49 19.06
C VAL A 4 8.87 3.16 19.84
N ILE A 5 10.01 3.60 19.34
CA ILE A 5 11.32 3.40 19.99
C ILE A 5 11.34 4.06 21.38
N ASN A 6 10.74 5.24 21.50
CA ASN A 6 10.66 5.98 22.76
C ASN A 6 9.58 5.44 23.73
N GLY A 7 8.99 4.28 23.45
CA GLY A 7 8.03 3.63 24.34
C GLY A 7 6.60 4.19 24.27
N ASN A 8 6.27 4.93 23.21
CA ASN A 8 4.92 5.41 22.95
C ASN A 8 4.34 4.78 21.67
N PRO A 9 3.92 3.49 21.71
CA PRO A 9 3.41 2.79 20.55
C PRO A 9 2.08 3.37 20.04
N GLU A 10 1.21 3.86 20.90
CA GLU A 10 -0.06 4.47 20.51
C GLU A 10 0.14 5.70 19.63
N GLN A 11 1.02 6.61 20.04
CA GLN A 11 1.41 7.76 19.22
C GLN A 11 2.05 7.33 17.88
N GLY A 12 2.74 6.18 17.88
CA GLY A 12 3.25 5.57 16.66
C GLY A 12 2.12 5.13 15.72
N CYS A 13 1.07 4.51 16.27
CA CYS A 13 -0.12 4.10 15.52
C CYS A 13 -0.88 5.30 14.95
N ILE A 14 -1.12 6.34 15.75
CA ILE A 14 -1.78 7.57 15.30
C ILE A 14 -1.05 8.10 14.06
N LYS A 15 0.24 8.38 14.19
CA LYS A 15 1.04 8.94 13.09
C LYS A 15 1.08 8.05 11.85
N PHE A 16 1.11 6.75 12.03
CA PHE A 16 1.16 5.81 10.93
C PHE A 16 -0.18 5.70 10.20
N ILE A 17 -1.24 5.44 10.94
CA ILE A 17 -2.56 5.22 10.35
C ILE A 17 -3.09 6.52 9.72
N ASP A 18 -2.93 7.64 10.40
CA ASP A 18 -3.39 8.92 9.88
C ASP A 18 -2.61 9.36 8.63
N LEU A 19 -1.34 8.99 8.51
CA LEU A 19 -0.56 9.24 7.30
C LEU A 19 -1.17 8.53 6.07
N PHE A 20 -1.64 7.29 6.24
CA PHE A 20 -2.11 6.47 5.12
C PHE A 20 -3.62 6.53 4.88
N SER A 21 -4.40 6.89 5.89
CA SER A 21 -5.86 6.86 5.86
C SER A 21 -6.52 8.21 6.16
N GLY A 22 -5.71 9.25 6.43
CA GLY A 22 -6.18 10.58 6.75
C GLY A 22 -6.24 10.86 8.26
N GLU A 23 -6.11 12.14 8.60
CA GLU A 23 -6.04 12.63 9.98
C GLU A 23 -7.25 12.19 10.81
N GLY A 24 -6.99 11.77 12.06
CA GLY A 24 -7.99 11.32 13.02
C GLY A 24 -8.59 9.95 12.72
N THR A 25 -8.07 9.21 11.73
CA THR A 25 -8.57 7.87 11.41
C THR A 25 -8.34 6.91 12.56
N PHE A 26 -7.17 6.92 13.17
CA PHE A 26 -6.88 6.04 14.31
C PHE A 26 -7.86 6.26 15.47
N GLU A 27 -8.18 7.50 15.79
CA GLU A 27 -9.10 7.84 16.89
C GLU A 27 -10.51 7.28 16.67
N ARG A 28 -10.96 7.19 15.42
CA ARG A 28 -12.27 6.65 15.05
C ARG A 28 -12.37 5.14 15.04
N LEU A 29 -11.24 4.43 15.15
CA LEU A 29 -11.23 2.96 15.16
C LEU A 29 -11.85 2.42 16.47
N PRO A 30 -12.51 1.24 16.41
CA PRO A 30 -12.93 0.52 17.61
C PRO A 30 -11.73 0.19 18.51
N GLU A 31 -11.93 0.24 19.83
CA GLU A 31 -10.85 -0.04 20.81
C GLU A 31 -10.16 -1.39 20.60
N GLU A 32 -10.90 -2.41 20.21
CA GLU A 32 -10.32 -3.73 19.90
C GLU A 32 -9.30 -3.65 18.77
N ILE A 33 -9.61 -2.88 17.72
CA ILE A 33 -8.74 -2.69 16.57
C ILE A 33 -7.53 -1.83 16.95
N LYS A 34 -7.72 -0.75 17.71
CA LYS A 34 -6.62 0.07 18.24
C LYS A 34 -5.61 -0.79 19.01
N ASN A 35 -6.11 -1.65 19.90
CA ASN A 35 -5.27 -2.54 20.69
C ASN A 35 -4.45 -3.52 19.83
N VAL A 36 -5.02 -4.02 18.74
CA VAL A 36 -4.27 -4.85 17.77
C VAL A 36 -3.15 -4.03 17.13
N PHE A 37 -3.44 -2.84 16.63
CA PHE A 37 -2.41 -1.97 16.03
C PHE A 37 -1.30 -1.62 17.02
N ILE A 38 -1.63 -1.26 18.26
CA ILE A 38 -0.66 -0.93 19.31
C ILE A 38 0.29 -2.12 19.60
N LYS A 39 -0.23 -3.34 19.57
CA LYS A 39 0.60 -4.55 19.73
C LYS A 39 1.52 -4.77 18.53
N CYS A 40 1.00 -4.59 17.32
CA CYS A 40 1.72 -4.87 16.08
C CYS A 40 2.75 -3.78 15.73
N ILE A 41 2.49 -2.51 16.08
CA ILE A 41 3.35 -1.39 15.71
C ILE A 41 4.78 -1.51 16.23
N LYS A 42 5.01 -2.27 17.30
CA LYS A 42 6.34 -2.50 17.88
C LYS A 42 7.32 -3.13 16.90
N LYS A 43 6.82 -3.90 15.94
CA LYS A 43 7.63 -4.53 14.89
C LYS A 43 8.02 -3.54 13.78
N MET A 44 7.24 -2.49 13.59
CA MET A 44 7.38 -1.56 12.47
C MET A 44 8.79 -0.95 12.30
N PRO A 45 9.52 -0.56 13.35
CA PRO A 45 10.89 -0.04 13.18
C PRO A 45 11.83 -1.01 12.47
N MET A 46 11.63 -2.32 12.68
CA MET A 46 12.42 -3.36 12.02
C MET A 46 11.99 -3.53 10.56
N ASP A 47 10.68 -3.55 10.30
CA ASP A 47 10.13 -3.65 8.96
C ASP A 47 10.57 -2.44 8.10
N TYR A 48 10.56 -1.24 8.69
CA TYR A 48 11.02 -0.02 8.01
C TYR A 48 12.50 -0.07 7.66
N LYS A 49 13.33 -0.57 8.57
CA LYS A 49 14.76 -0.76 8.31
C LYS A 49 15.00 -1.75 7.18
N ALA A 50 14.27 -2.85 7.15
CA ALA A 50 14.38 -3.84 6.09
C ALA A 50 13.98 -3.24 4.72
N THR A 51 12.88 -2.47 4.69
CA THR A 51 12.41 -1.81 3.47
C THR A 51 13.41 -0.78 2.94
N ILE A 52 14.05 0.01 3.82
CA ILE A 52 15.03 1.03 3.40
C ILE A 52 16.38 0.40 3.01
N ALA A 53 16.72 -0.74 3.60
CA ALA A 53 17.95 -1.46 3.29
C ALA A 53 17.90 -2.25 1.97
N ASP A 54 16.70 -2.37 1.39
CA ASP A 54 16.51 -2.98 0.09
C ASP A 54 16.97 -2.01 -1.00
N ASP A 55 18.03 -2.37 -1.72
CA ASP A 55 18.63 -1.59 -2.81
C ASP A 55 18.25 -2.14 -4.20
N LEU A 56 17.11 -2.82 -4.29
CA LEU A 56 16.58 -3.30 -5.56
C LEU A 56 16.42 -2.13 -6.54
N SER A 57 17.17 -2.21 -7.63
CA SER A 57 17.06 -1.23 -8.69
C SER A 57 15.70 -1.31 -9.38
N LEU A 58 15.12 -0.16 -9.70
CA LEU A 58 13.89 -0.06 -10.49
C LEU A 58 14.02 -0.81 -11.83
N ASP A 59 15.23 -0.93 -12.37
CA ASP A 59 15.50 -1.64 -13.60
C ASP A 59 15.22 -3.16 -13.52
N LEU A 60 15.25 -3.75 -12.33
CA LEU A 60 14.92 -5.16 -12.16
C LEU A 60 13.46 -5.46 -12.51
N TYR A 61 12.58 -4.52 -12.31
CA TYR A 61 11.15 -4.66 -12.63
C TYR A 61 10.89 -4.78 -14.14
N LYS A 62 11.84 -4.37 -14.99
CA LYS A 62 11.78 -4.57 -16.46
C LYS A 62 11.82 -6.06 -16.84
N ASN A 63 12.26 -6.93 -15.94
CA ASN A 63 12.33 -8.37 -16.16
C ASN A 63 11.00 -9.09 -15.89
N ILE A 64 10.00 -8.43 -15.37
CA ILE A 64 8.65 -8.99 -15.17
C ILE A 64 8.04 -9.22 -16.56
N LYS A 65 7.72 -10.47 -16.88
CA LYS A 65 7.21 -10.86 -18.21
C LYS A 65 5.71 -11.20 -18.20
N ILE A 66 5.14 -11.34 -17.01
CA ILE A 66 3.71 -11.62 -16.86
C ILE A 66 2.90 -10.33 -16.91
N PRO A 67 1.66 -10.36 -17.39
CA PRO A 67 0.74 -9.22 -17.26
C PRO A 67 0.64 -8.79 -15.80
N THR A 68 0.78 -7.49 -15.56
CA THR A 68 0.82 -6.93 -14.21
C THR A 68 -0.21 -5.82 -14.07
N CYS A 69 -0.97 -5.84 -12.98
CA CYS A 69 -1.89 -4.76 -12.64
C CYS A 69 -1.41 -4.06 -11.36
N ILE A 70 -1.25 -2.74 -11.44
CA ILE A 70 -0.95 -1.89 -10.30
C ILE A 70 -2.15 -1.00 -10.02
N ILE A 71 -2.67 -1.08 -8.79
CA ILE A 71 -3.81 -0.28 -8.34
C ILE A 71 -3.33 0.70 -7.29
N SER A 72 -3.61 1.99 -7.48
CA SER A 72 -3.25 3.06 -6.56
C SER A 72 -4.48 3.85 -6.14
N GLY A 73 -4.64 4.10 -4.84
CA GLY A 73 -5.69 4.99 -4.35
C GLY A 73 -5.44 6.44 -4.76
N GLU A 74 -6.49 7.15 -5.16
CA GLU A 74 -6.40 8.57 -5.57
C GLU A 74 -5.93 9.49 -4.44
N GLN A 75 -6.22 9.11 -3.19
CA GLN A 75 -5.89 9.85 -1.97
C GLN A 75 -4.74 9.19 -1.19
N SER A 76 -3.99 8.29 -1.84
CA SER A 76 -2.78 7.71 -1.24
C SER A 76 -1.72 8.79 -1.02
N PRO A 77 -0.86 8.67 0.01
CA PRO A 77 0.27 9.57 0.19
C PRO A 77 1.13 9.68 -1.08
N ASP A 78 1.63 10.88 -1.38
CA ASP A 78 2.39 11.16 -2.61
C ASP A 78 3.53 10.16 -2.83
N LEU A 79 4.26 9.81 -1.77
CA LEU A 79 5.35 8.84 -1.84
C LEU A 79 4.88 7.49 -2.40
N THR A 80 3.75 6.94 -1.90
CA THR A 80 3.23 5.65 -2.34
C THR A 80 2.65 5.73 -3.75
N ALA A 81 2.04 6.86 -4.09
CA ALA A 81 1.54 7.12 -5.44
C ALA A 81 2.68 7.21 -6.46
N ASP A 82 3.79 7.86 -6.11
CA ASP A 82 4.96 8.03 -6.98
C ASP A 82 5.72 6.71 -7.15
N ILE A 83 5.85 5.91 -6.09
CA ILE A 83 6.41 4.53 -6.18
C ILE A 83 5.56 3.70 -7.17
N SER A 84 4.24 3.71 -6.99
CA SER A 84 3.33 2.95 -7.86
C SER A 84 3.45 3.35 -9.33
N LYS A 85 3.53 4.65 -9.62
CA LYS A 85 3.75 5.18 -10.99
C LYS A 85 5.11 4.79 -11.54
N SER A 86 6.16 4.87 -10.71
CA SER A 86 7.52 4.57 -11.14
C SER A 86 7.65 3.09 -11.52
N VAL A 87 7.09 2.19 -10.71
CA VAL A 87 7.06 0.75 -11.01
C VAL A 87 6.23 0.49 -12.26
N ALA A 88 5.04 1.08 -12.37
CA ALA A 88 4.18 0.92 -13.55
C ALA A 88 4.86 1.42 -14.84
N GLY A 89 5.71 2.44 -14.73
CA GLY A 89 6.43 3.01 -15.87
C GLY A 89 7.56 2.13 -16.43
N VAL A 90 8.01 1.13 -15.67
CA VAL A 90 9.13 0.25 -16.08
C VAL A 90 8.73 -1.20 -16.29
N VAL A 91 7.64 -1.65 -15.66
CA VAL A 91 7.13 -3.02 -15.84
C VAL A 91 6.52 -3.15 -17.24
N PRO A 92 6.98 -4.09 -18.08
CA PRO A 92 6.34 -4.37 -19.36
C PRO A 92 4.89 -4.87 -19.17
N HIS A 93 4.00 -4.51 -20.08
CA HIS A 93 2.59 -4.94 -20.04
C HIS A 93 1.89 -4.64 -18.70
N CYS A 94 2.19 -3.47 -18.13
CA CYS A 94 1.59 -3.00 -16.88
C CYS A 94 0.30 -2.22 -17.15
N PHE A 95 -0.77 -2.61 -16.47
CA PHE A 95 -2.03 -1.89 -16.39
C PHE A 95 -2.04 -1.09 -15.10
N PHE A 96 -2.08 0.23 -15.21
CA PHE A 96 -2.10 1.12 -14.04
C PHE A 96 -3.50 1.70 -13.85
N HIS A 97 -4.10 1.42 -12.70
CA HIS A 97 -5.42 1.91 -12.33
C HIS A 97 -5.38 2.78 -11.09
N LYS A 98 -6.18 3.85 -11.12
CA LYS A 98 -6.51 4.62 -9.92
C LYS A 98 -7.89 4.24 -9.42
N VAL A 99 -8.03 4.11 -8.10
CA VAL A 99 -9.30 3.82 -7.45
C VAL A 99 -9.63 4.91 -6.43
N LYS A 100 -10.90 5.24 -6.31
CA LYS A 100 -11.37 6.19 -5.28
C LYS A 100 -11.05 5.65 -3.89
N GLY A 101 -10.40 6.46 -3.06
CA GLY A 101 -10.01 6.11 -1.70
C GLY A 101 -8.52 6.32 -1.46
N GLY A 102 -8.09 6.06 -0.21
CA GLY A 102 -6.70 6.17 0.23
C GLY A 102 -5.88 4.90 -0.04
N HIS A 103 -4.78 4.80 0.66
CA HIS A 103 -3.89 3.63 0.58
C HIS A 103 -4.58 2.33 1.03
N MET A 104 -5.58 2.45 1.91
CA MET A 104 -6.37 1.33 2.42
C MET A 104 -7.62 1.03 1.57
N ALA A 105 -7.70 1.53 0.33
CA ALA A 105 -8.83 1.31 -0.57
C ALA A 105 -9.27 -0.17 -0.69
N PRO A 106 -8.38 -1.19 -0.67
CA PRO A 106 -8.80 -2.59 -0.68
C PRO A 106 -9.71 -2.99 0.50
N ILE A 107 -9.59 -2.30 1.63
CA ILE A 107 -10.41 -2.53 2.83
C ILE A 107 -11.61 -1.59 2.86
N GLU A 108 -11.40 -0.32 2.49
CA GLU A 108 -12.42 0.73 2.58
C GLU A 108 -13.42 0.70 1.42
N LYS A 109 -12.99 0.24 0.25
CA LYS A 109 -13.73 0.24 -1.02
C LYS A 109 -13.52 -1.07 -1.79
N PRO A 110 -13.74 -2.24 -1.16
CA PRO A 110 -13.40 -3.54 -1.75
C PRO A 110 -14.08 -3.77 -3.11
N ASP A 111 -15.32 -3.36 -3.28
CA ASP A 111 -16.05 -3.56 -4.54
C ASP A 111 -15.38 -2.88 -5.73
N ASN A 112 -14.86 -1.66 -5.52
CA ASN A 112 -14.18 -0.91 -6.57
C ASN A 112 -12.85 -1.56 -6.94
N VAL A 113 -12.11 -2.06 -5.94
CA VAL A 113 -10.81 -2.73 -6.15
C VAL A 113 -11.03 -4.10 -6.80
N ASN A 114 -11.98 -4.88 -6.29
CA ASN A 114 -12.28 -6.22 -6.81
C ASN A 114 -12.72 -6.17 -8.26
N LYS A 115 -13.54 -5.16 -8.64
CA LYS A 115 -13.92 -4.98 -10.04
C LYS A 115 -12.71 -4.80 -10.97
N ILE A 116 -11.73 -3.99 -10.56
CA ILE A 116 -10.49 -3.80 -11.34
C ILE A 116 -9.72 -5.12 -11.46
N ILE A 117 -9.64 -5.87 -10.36
CA ILE A 117 -8.96 -7.17 -10.34
C ILE A 117 -9.65 -8.16 -11.28
N GLU A 118 -10.98 -8.27 -11.20
CA GLU A 118 -11.77 -9.14 -12.06
C GLU A 118 -11.61 -8.79 -13.55
N ASP A 119 -11.75 -7.52 -13.89
CA ASP A 119 -11.60 -7.03 -15.26
C ASP A 119 -10.17 -7.33 -15.79
N PHE A 120 -9.15 -7.15 -14.94
CA PHE A 120 -7.77 -7.49 -15.30
C PHE A 120 -7.56 -8.98 -15.52
N LEU A 121 -8.06 -9.84 -14.64
CA LEU A 121 -7.92 -11.30 -14.77
C LEU A 121 -8.57 -11.81 -16.05
N VAL A 122 -9.78 -11.38 -16.34
CA VAL A 122 -10.49 -11.73 -17.58
C VAL A 122 -9.72 -11.28 -18.83
N SER A 123 -9.15 -10.06 -18.79
CA SER A 123 -8.39 -9.51 -19.92
C SER A 123 -7.05 -10.22 -20.09
N SER A 124 -6.38 -10.61 -19.00
CA SER A 124 -5.07 -11.25 -19.03
C SER A 124 -5.13 -12.71 -19.49
N GLU A 125 -6.23 -13.42 -19.27
CA GLU A 125 -6.43 -14.77 -19.82
C GLU A 125 -6.36 -14.78 -21.37
N GLN A 126 -6.76 -13.69 -22.01
CA GLN A 126 -6.73 -13.56 -23.48
C GLN A 126 -5.31 -13.27 -24.03
N LEU A 127 -4.36 -12.89 -23.16
CA LEU A 127 -2.98 -12.57 -23.55
C LEU A 127 -2.02 -13.77 -23.39
N VAL A 128 -2.47 -14.87 -22.84
CA VAL A 128 -1.66 -16.07 -22.53
C VAL A 128 -1.89 -17.21 -23.55
N VAL A 129 -2.64 -16.94 -24.63
CA VAL A 129 -2.90 -17.92 -25.71
C VAL A 129 -1.93 -17.73 -26.88
#